data_b3413210c53122488520d9397bb5eda5
#
_entry.id   b3413210c53122488520d9397bb5eda5
#
_cell.length_a   1.000
_cell.length_b   1.000
_cell.length_c   1.000
_cell.angle_alpha   90.00
_cell.angle_beta   90.00
_cell.angle_gamma   90.00
#
_symmetry.space_group_name_H-M   'P 1'
#
loop_
_entity.id
_entity.type
_entity.pdbx_description
1 polymer ?
#
loop_
_entity_poly.entity_id
_entity_poly.type
_entity_poly.pdbx_seq_one_letter_code
_entity_poly.pdbx_strand_id
1 'polypeptide(L)'
;ILSDVMMPGIDGIKLCEIVKKNMQTCHIPVILLSAEGSIEAQAAGIQVGADDYISKPFSMYLLKGKINNILKARQRLRYYYSSTIDIDAAKMTSNKLDEEFITKAIQTVEENISDEDFTADDLAEKLFMSRSSLYYKMNSISGEPPANFIRRIRFNMACKLLLDGRYSISEVSAM
;
A
#
# COMPACT_ATOMS: atom_id res chain seq x y z
N ILE A 1 -12.69 1.91 -5.13
CA ILE A 1 -14.12 1.77 -4.81
C ILE A 1 -14.78 3.12 -5.05
N LEU A 2 -15.95 3.11 -5.69
CA LEU A 2 -16.83 4.25 -5.82
C LEU A 2 -18.15 3.86 -5.13
N SER A 3 -18.53 4.57 -4.09
CA SER A 3 -19.68 4.22 -3.25
C SER A 3 -20.59 5.42 -3.03
N ASP A 4 -21.90 5.21 -3.15
CA ASP A 4 -22.86 6.17 -2.66
C ASP A 4 -22.83 6.19 -1.11
N VAL A 5 -23.02 7.36 -0.51
CA VAL A 5 -23.16 7.49 0.93
C VAL A 5 -24.49 6.88 1.37
N MET A 6 -25.57 7.18 0.65
CA MET A 6 -26.91 6.70 0.97
C MET A 6 -27.20 5.38 0.26
N MET A 7 -27.00 4.26 0.96
CA MET A 7 -27.33 2.92 0.44
C MET A 7 -28.18 2.13 1.45
N PRO A 8 -29.07 1.24 1.00
CA PRO A 8 -29.78 0.32 1.88
C PRO A 8 -28.83 -0.64 2.61
N GLY A 9 -29.09 -0.89 3.89
CA GLY A 9 -28.28 -1.79 4.70
C GLY A 9 -27.03 -1.12 5.26
N ILE A 10 -25.88 -1.30 4.62
CA ILE A 10 -24.62 -0.64 5.02
C ILE A 10 -24.44 0.61 4.16
N ASP A 11 -24.37 1.78 4.80
CA ASP A 11 -24.10 3.04 4.11
C ASP A 11 -22.64 3.14 3.63
N GLY A 12 -22.38 4.08 2.72
CA GLY A 12 -21.04 4.24 2.12
C GLY A 12 -19.95 4.68 3.11
N ILE A 13 -20.32 5.41 4.17
CA ILE A 13 -19.38 5.83 5.22
C ILE A 13 -18.94 4.61 6.02
N LYS A 14 -19.90 3.75 6.40
CA LYS A 14 -19.62 2.51 7.12
C LYS A 14 -18.82 1.52 6.27
N LEU A 15 -19.16 1.42 4.98
CA LEU A 15 -18.37 0.62 4.02
C LEU A 15 -16.91 1.14 3.94
N CYS A 16 -16.73 2.45 3.82
CA CYS A 16 -15.41 3.07 3.81
C CYS A 16 -14.64 2.76 5.10
N GLU A 17 -15.27 2.91 6.25
CA GLU A 17 -14.67 2.58 7.55
C GLU A 17 -14.19 1.12 7.60
N ILE A 18 -15.01 0.16 7.18
CA ILE A 18 -14.66 -1.26 7.13
C ILE A 18 -13.45 -1.49 6.22
N VAL A 19 -13.47 -0.91 5.02
CA VAL A 19 -12.37 -1.04 4.06
C VAL A 19 -11.08 -0.45 4.60
N LYS A 20 -11.13 0.73 5.22
CA LYS A 20 -9.96 1.47 5.70
C LYS A 20 -9.38 0.96 7.01
N LYS A 21 -10.18 0.31 7.84
CA LYS A 21 -9.71 -0.31 9.11
C LYS A 21 -9.17 -1.72 8.94
N ASN A 22 -9.41 -2.37 7.81
CA ASN A 22 -8.94 -3.72 7.56
C ASN A 22 -7.56 -3.70 6.88
N MET A 23 -6.56 -4.33 7.51
CA MET A 23 -5.19 -4.44 7.01
C MET A 23 -5.11 -4.96 5.56
N GLN A 24 -6.01 -5.85 5.15
CA GLN A 24 -5.99 -6.42 3.80
C GLN A 24 -6.58 -5.50 2.73
N THR A 25 -7.38 -4.49 3.10
CA THR A 25 -8.13 -3.66 2.16
C THR A 25 -7.87 -2.15 2.31
N CYS A 26 -7.21 -1.69 3.37
CA CYS A 26 -6.98 -0.27 3.64
C CYS A 26 -6.25 0.47 2.51
N HIS A 27 -5.44 -0.25 1.71
CA HIS A 27 -4.78 0.28 0.52
C HIS A 27 -5.74 0.60 -0.63
N ILE A 28 -6.99 0.12 -0.62
CA ILE A 28 -7.94 0.34 -1.71
C ILE A 28 -8.50 1.77 -1.63
N PRO A 29 -8.40 2.58 -2.72
CA PRO A 29 -9.01 3.91 -2.73
C PRO A 29 -10.52 3.83 -2.64
N VAL A 30 -11.10 4.74 -1.85
CA VAL A 30 -12.56 4.90 -1.71
C VAL A 30 -12.93 6.34 -2.01
N ILE A 31 -13.80 6.54 -2.99
CA ILE A 31 -14.43 7.82 -3.30
C ILE A 31 -15.90 7.71 -2.89
N LEU A 32 -16.36 8.65 -2.06
CA LEU A 32 -17.74 8.70 -1.62
C LEU A 32 -18.56 9.67 -2.49
N LEU A 33 -19.76 9.23 -2.88
CA LEU A 33 -20.72 10.04 -3.61
C LEU A 33 -21.87 10.41 -2.68
N SER A 34 -22.22 11.69 -2.57
CA SER A 34 -23.29 12.14 -1.68
C SER A 34 -24.23 13.12 -2.34
N ALA A 35 -25.44 13.29 -1.77
CA ALA A 35 -26.34 14.35 -2.16
C ALA A 35 -25.74 15.73 -1.86
N GLU A 36 -26.11 16.73 -2.64
CA GLU A 36 -25.68 18.12 -2.47
C GLU A 36 -26.02 18.67 -1.06
N GLY A 37 -25.10 19.41 -0.46
CA GLY A 37 -25.33 20.14 0.79
C GLY A 37 -25.04 19.37 2.10
N SER A 38 -24.58 18.12 2.03
CA SER A 38 -24.28 17.33 3.23
C SER A 38 -22.84 17.57 3.73
N ILE A 39 -22.60 18.68 4.42
CA ILE A 39 -21.30 19.02 5.03
C ILE A 39 -20.92 17.98 6.10
N GLU A 40 -21.92 17.53 6.88
CA GLU A 40 -21.72 16.53 7.94
C GLU A 40 -21.29 15.18 7.34
N ALA A 41 -21.91 14.73 6.24
CA ALA A 41 -21.50 13.49 5.56
C ALA A 41 -20.13 13.61 4.91
N GLN A 42 -19.76 14.79 4.42
CA GLN A 42 -18.41 15.04 3.89
C GLN A 42 -17.37 14.97 5.02
N ALA A 43 -17.62 15.63 6.15
CA ALA A 43 -16.75 15.58 7.30
C ALA A 43 -16.59 14.16 7.86
N ALA A 44 -17.70 13.42 7.99
CA ALA A 44 -17.68 12.02 8.41
C ALA A 44 -16.88 11.13 7.43
N GLY A 45 -17.05 11.32 6.12
CA GLY A 45 -16.28 10.60 5.09
C GLY A 45 -14.78 10.83 5.19
N ILE A 46 -14.36 12.07 5.44
CA ILE A 46 -12.94 12.43 5.66
C ILE A 46 -12.41 11.74 6.94
N GLN A 47 -13.17 11.76 8.02
CA GLN A 47 -12.77 11.15 9.31
C GLN A 47 -12.58 9.62 9.20
N VAL A 48 -13.36 8.92 8.39
CA VAL A 48 -13.19 7.46 8.17
C VAL A 48 -12.11 7.12 7.15
N GLY A 49 -11.45 8.13 6.57
CA GLY A 49 -10.29 7.96 5.67
C GLY A 49 -10.66 7.76 4.20
N ALA A 50 -11.79 8.28 3.73
CA ALA A 50 -12.09 8.32 2.29
C ALA A 50 -11.00 9.11 1.54
N ASP A 51 -10.59 8.60 0.37
CA ASP A 51 -9.55 9.25 -0.45
C ASP A 51 -10.08 10.49 -1.18
N ASP A 52 -11.37 10.53 -1.47
CA ASP A 52 -12.05 11.71 -2.02
C ASP A 52 -13.57 11.66 -1.82
N TYR A 53 -14.22 12.77 -2.12
CA TYR A 53 -15.65 12.97 -1.98
C TYR A 53 -16.20 13.75 -3.16
N ILE A 54 -17.38 13.37 -3.65
CA ILE A 54 -18.05 14.04 -4.79
C ILE A 54 -19.52 14.25 -4.46
N SER A 55 -19.97 15.51 -4.49
CA SER A 55 -21.39 15.83 -4.37
C SER A 55 -22.14 15.61 -5.68
N LYS A 56 -23.35 15.07 -5.59
CA LYS A 56 -24.30 14.93 -6.70
C LYS A 56 -25.11 16.22 -6.83
N PRO A 57 -25.44 16.66 -8.06
CA PRO A 57 -25.05 16.09 -9.35
C PRO A 57 -23.59 16.43 -9.74
N PHE A 58 -22.88 15.49 -10.35
CA PHE A 58 -21.51 15.69 -10.80
C PHE A 58 -21.34 15.38 -12.29
N SER A 59 -20.35 15.99 -12.92
CA SER A 59 -19.99 15.66 -14.29
C SER A 59 -19.05 14.45 -14.32
N MET A 60 -19.17 13.63 -15.38
CA MET A 60 -18.24 12.52 -15.62
C MET A 60 -16.79 12.99 -15.80
N TYR A 61 -16.59 14.22 -16.27
CA TYR A 61 -15.28 14.83 -16.39
C TYR A 61 -14.63 15.04 -15.02
N LEU A 62 -15.38 15.57 -14.04
CA LEU A 62 -14.92 15.75 -12.66
C LEU A 62 -14.56 14.41 -12.01
N LEU A 63 -15.44 13.40 -12.13
CA LEU A 63 -15.20 12.06 -11.58
C LEU A 63 -13.93 11.43 -12.15
N LYS A 64 -13.79 11.44 -13.51
CA LYS A 64 -12.57 10.93 -14.17
C LYS A 64 -11.31 11.68 -13.72
N GLY A 65 -11.40 13.00 -13.57
CA GLY A 65 -10.29 13.82 -13.09
C GLY A 65 -9.82 13.39 -11.69
N LYS A 66 -10.74 13.23 -10.75
CA LYS A 66 -10.44 12.79 -9.37
C LYS A 66 -9.85 11.38 -9.33
N ILE A 67 -10.45 10.41 -10.05
CA ILE A 67 -9.90 9.05 -10.18
C ILE A 67 -8.47 9.08 -10.72
N ASN A 68 -8.23 9.82 -11.82
CA ASN A 68 -6.90 9.92 -12.41
C ASN A 68 -5.88 10.56 -11.46
N ASN A 69 -6.28 11.55 -10.67
CA ASN A 69 -5.37 12.17 -9.69
C ASN A 69 -4.95 11.17 -8.61
N ILE A 70 -5.88 10.38 -8.06
CA ILE A 70 -5.58 9.34 -7.07
C ILE A 70 -4.62 8.29 -7.67
N LEU A 71 -4.91 7.82 -8.89
CA LEU A 71 -4.06 6.83 -9.56
C LEU A 71 -2.66 7.36 -9.87
N LYS A 72 -2.55 8.61 -10.35
CA LYS A 72 -1.25 9.26 -10.63
C LYS A 72 -0.44 9.50 -9.36
N ALA A 73 -1.08 9.90 -8.26
CA ALA A 73 -0.39 10.09 -6.98
C ALA A 73 0.23 8.76 -6.51
N ARG A 74 -0.50 7.66 -6.60
CA ARG A 74 0.01 6.31 -6.29
C ARG A 74 1.13 5.87 -7.21
N GLN A 75 0.99 6.13 -8.51
CA GLN A 75 2.04 5.79 -9.47
C GLN A 75 3.34 6.54 -9.20
N ARG A 76 3.28 7.81 -8.81
CA ARG A 76 4.46 8.61 -8.40
C ARG A 76 5.13 8.01 -7.16
N LEU A 77 4.35 7.63 -6.15
CA LEU A 77 4.88 6.96 -4.96
C LEU A 77 5.61 5.66 -5.36
N ARG A 78 5.00 4.78 -6.14
CA ARG A 78 5.62 3.54 -6.62
C ARG A 78 6.93 3.79 -7.37
N TYR A 79 6.94 4.77 -8.28
CA TYR A 79 8.16 5.13 -9.03
C TYR A 79 9.28 5.60 -8.11
N TYR A 80 8.97 6.45 -7.14
CA TYR A 80 9.96 6.91 -6.16
C TYR A 80 10.61 5.75 -5.42
N TYR A 81 9.84 4.72 -5.05
CA TYR A 81 10.36 3.55 -4.31
C TYR A 81 11.15 2.57 -5.14
N SER A 82 10.79 2.40 -6.41
CA SER A 82 11.56 1.54 -7.31
C SER A 82 12.95 2.09 -7.62
N SER A 83 13.18 3.38 -7.35
CA SER A 83 14.43 4.08 -7.69
C SER A 83 15.33 4.39 -6.49
N THR A 84 14.90 4.10 -5.24
CA THR A 84 15.69 4.39 -4.03
C THR A 84 16.23 3.12 -3.38
N ILE A 85 17.50 3.15 -2.95
CA ILE A 85 18.15 2.06 -2.21
C ILE A 85 17.60 1.98 -0.78
N ASP A 86 17.33 3.12 -0.16
CA ASP A 86 16.72 3.15 1.17
C ASP A 86 15.21 3.13 1.10
N ILE A 87 14.62 2.05 1.65
CA ILE A 87 13.19 1.87 1.73
C ILE A 87 12.69 2.52 3.03
N ASP A 88 12.05 3.67 2.90
CA ASP A 88 11.40 4.37 3.98
C ASP A 88 9.87 4.12 3.88
N ALA A 89 9.38 3.23 4.74
CA ALA A 89 7.97 2.82 4.74
C ALA A 89 7.01 4.02 4.92
N ALA A 90 7.40 5.02 5.73
CA ALA A 90 6.59 6.21 5.97
C ALA A 90 6.37 7.05 4.71
N LYS A 91 7.34 7.04 3.81
CA LYS A 91 7.20 7.71 2.51
C LYS A 91 6.46 6.89 1.47
N MET A 92 6.31 5.57 1.67
CA MET A 92 5.63 4.65 0.73
C MET A 92 4.12 4.76 0.77
N THR A 93 3.55 5.27 1.82
CA THR A 93 2.11 5.17 2.04
C THR A 93 1.55 6.47 2.56
N SER A 94 0.29 6.72 2.25
CA SER A 94 -0.48 7.81 2.85
C SER A 94 -1.34 7.34 4.04
N ASN A 95 -1.20 6.06 4.44
CA ASN A 95 -2.04 5.39 5.40
C ASN A 95 -1.17 4.62 6.40
N LYS A 96 -1.40 4.85 7.69
CA LYS A 96 -0.62 4.25 8.79
C LYS A 96 -0.62 2.72 8.77
N LEU A 97 -1.74 2.08 8.45
CA LEU A 97 -1.82 0.61 8.35
C LEU A 97 -0.99 0.04 7.20
N ASP A 98 -0.87 0.77 6.10
CA ASP A 98 -0.01 0.38 5.00
C ASP A 98 1.46 0.59 5.34
N GLU A 99 1.79 1.64 6.09
CA GLU A 99 3.14 1.88 6.63
C GLU A 99 3.55 0.75 7.58
N GLU A 100 2.70 0.39 8.54
CA GLU A 100 2.92 -0.73 9.46
C GLU A 100 3.10 -2.06 8.71
N PHE A 101 2.30 -2.29 7.67
CA PHE A 101 2.41 -3.48 6.82
C PHE A 101 3.77 -3.54 6.10
N ILE A 102 4.18 -2.46 5.44
CA ILE A 102 5.46 -2.41 4.71
C ILE A 102 6.64 -2.53 5.68
N THR A 103 6.60 -1.84 6.81
CA THR A 103 7.64 -1.95 7.86
C THR A 103 7.79 -3.39 8.32
N LYS A 104 6.67 -4.06 8.62
CA LYS A 104 6.69 -5.47 9.03
C LYS A 104 7.17 -6.40 7.92
N ALA A 105 6.79 -6.12 6.66
CA ALA A 105 7.26 -6.91 5.52
C ALA A 105 8.78 -6.79 5.32
N ILE A 106 9.33 -5.57 5.42
CA ILE A 106 10.79 -5.33 5.36
C ILE A 106 11.48 -6.10 6.48
N GLN A 107 11.06 -5.91 7.73
CA GLN A 107 11.64 -6.57 8.91
C GLN A 107 11.59 -8.10 8.74
N THR A 108 10.46 -8.66 8.29
CA THR A 108 10.34 -10.11 8.09
C THR A 108 11.32 -10.63 7.04
N VAL A 109 11.57 -9.89 5.96
CA VAL A 109 12.57 -10.29 4.95
C VAL A 109 13.98 -10.14 5.51
N GLU A 110 14.30 -9.09 6.25
CA GLU A 110 15.61 -8.87 6.88
C GLU A 110 15.95 -9.95 7.91
N GLU A 111 14.98 -10.38 8.72
CA GLU A 111 15.13 -11.49 9.68
C GLU A 111 15.38 -12.85 9.00
N ASN A 112 15.01 -13.00 7.73
CA ASN A 112 15.19 -14.22 6.94
C ASN A 112 16.13 -13.98 5.73
N ILE A 113 17.05 -13.03 5.85
CA ILE A 113 17.89 -12.59 4.71
C ILE A 113 18.82 -13.72 4.23
N SER A 114 19.35 -14.51 5.16
CA SER A 114 20.28 -15.62 4.89
C SER A 114 19.58 -16.95 4.54
N ASP A 115 18.25 -16.98 4.54
CA ASP A 115 17.50 -18.15 4.13
C ASP A 115 17.23 -18.07 2.61
N GLU A 116 18.02 -18.82 1.83
CA GLU A 116 17.90 -18.83 0.36
C GLU A 116 16.54 -19.33 -0.12
N ASP A 117 15.90 -20.24 0.65
CA ASP A 117 14.61 -20.84 0.34
C ASP A 117 13.42 -19.96 0.75
N PHE A 118 13.65 -18.82 1.43
CA PHE A 118 12.59 -17.92 1.85
C PHE A 118 11.84 -17.32 0.66
N THR A 119 10.57 -17.67 0.54
CA THR A 119 9.70 -17.35 -0.60
C THR A 119 8.62 -16.30 -0.26
N ALA A 120 7.84 -15.95 -1.29
CA ALA A 120 6.65 -15.10 -1.12
C ALA A 120 5.54 -15.81 -0.31
N ASP A 121 5.51 -17.13 -0.30
CA ASP A 121 4.54 -17.91 0.48
C ASP A 121 4.89 -17.86 1.97
N ASP A 122 6.18 -17.98 2.30
CA ASP A 122 6.66 -17.83 3.68
C ASP A 122 6.42 -16.41 4.22
N LEU A 123 6.64 -15.41 3.38
CA LEU A 123 6.32 -14.02 3.73
C LEU A 123 4.82 -13.84 3.99
N ALA A 124 3.95 -14.48 3.18
CA ALA A 124 2.50 -14.41 3.37
C ALA A 124 2.09 -15.06 4.69
N GLU A 125 2.64 -16.23 5.01
CA GLU A 125 2.40 -16.95 6.26
C GLU A 125 2.81 -16.12 7.48
N LYS A 126 4.05 -15.59 7.47
CA LYS A 126 4.57 -14.76 8.56
C LYS A 126 3.80 -13.45 8.75
N LEU A 127 3.18 -12.92 7.71
CA LEU A 127 2.32 -11.74 7.76
C LEU A 127 0.83 -12.08 8.03
N PHE A 128 0.49 -13.34 8.26
CA PHE A 128 -0.88 -13.83 8.47
C PHE A 128 -1.82 -13.43 7.33
N MET A 129 -1.36 -13.55 6.10
CA MET A 129 -2.10 -13.21 4.90
C MET A 129 -2.20 -14.39 3.95
N SER A 130 -3.28 -14.44 3.15
CA SER A 130 -3.28 -15.35 2.00
C SER A 130 -2.29 -14.86 0.94
N ARG A 131 -1.76 -15.78 0.13
CA ARG A 131 -0.87 -15.46 -0.99
C ARG A 131 -1.47 -14.40 -1.92
N SER A 132 -2.76 -14.53 -2.25
CA SER A 132 -3.45 -13.57 -3.10
C SER A 132 -3.57 -12.19 -2.44
N SER A 133 -3.93 -12.14 -1.15
CA SER A 133 -4.02 -10.87 -0.41
C SER A 133 -2.67 -10.17 -0.34
N LEU A 134 -1.60 -10.91 -0.05
CA LEU A 134 -0.25 -10.36 -0.05
C LEU A 134 0.13 -9.81 -1.44
N TYR A 135 -0.12 -10.59 -2.51
CA TYR A 135 0.18 -10.18 -3.87
C TYR A 135 -0.51 -8.86 -4.24
N TYR A 136 -1.83 -8.78 -4.05
CA TYR A 136 -2.59 -7.59 -4.41
C TYR A 136 -2.19 -6.37 -3.56
N LYS A 137 -2.01 -6.55 -2.25
CA LYS A 137 -1.62 -5.47 -1.36
C LYS A 137 -0.20 -4.97 -1.67
N MET A 138 0.77 -5.87 -1.78
CA MET A 138 2.15 -5.52 -2.10
C MET A 138 2.24 -4.80 -3.44
N ASN A 139 1.65 -5.38 -4.50
CA ASN A 139 1.64 -4.77 -5.82
C ASN A 139 0.90 -3.41 -5.84
N SER A 140 -0.14 -3.25 -5.02
CA SER A 140 -0.84 -1.96 -4.90
C SER A 140 0.02 -0.87 -4.27
N ILE A 141 0.83 -1.20 -3.26
CA ILE A 141 1.64 -0.23 -2.52
C ILE A 141 2.97 0.00 -3.21
N SER A 142 3.76 -1.07 -3.42
CA SER A 142 5.13 -0.98 -3.95
C SER A 142 5.22 -0.98 -5.48
N GLY A 143 4.17 -1.44 -6.15
CA GLY A 143 4.17 -1.57 -7.62
C GLY A 143 4.85 -2.85 -8.11
N GLU A 144 5.27 -3.75 -7.22
CA GLU A 144 5.95 -4.99 -7.55
C GLU A 144 5.35 -6.19 -6.81
N PRO A 145 5.46 -7.41 -7.38
CA PRO A 145 5.04 -8.63 -6.71
C PRO A 145 5.95 -8.96 -5.51
N PRO A 146 5.46 -9.74 -4.52
CA PRO A 146 6.20 -10.08 -3.30
C PRO A 146 7.58 -10.68 -3.55
N ALA A 147 7.74 -11.55 -4.55
CA ALA A 147 9.03 -12.13 -4.88
C ALA A 147 10.07 -11.08 -5.32
N ASN A 148 9.66 -10.07 -6.09
CA ASN A 148 10.54 -8.98 -6.49
C ASN A 148 10.87 -8.07 -5.30
N PHE A 149 9.90 -7.83 -4.41
CA PHE A 149 10.11 -7.10 -3.18
C PHE A 149 11.18 -7.77 -2.30
N ILE A 150 11.12 -9.08 -2.08
CA ILE A 150 12.13 -9.86 -1.35
C ILE A 150 13.51 -9.69 -2.01
N ARG A 151 13.59 -9.88 -3.34
CA ARG A 151 14.86 -9.71 -4.08
C ARG A 151 15.44 -8.31 -3.91
N ARG A 152 14.60 -7.28 -3.94
CA ARG A 152 15.03 -5.89 -3.79
C ARG A 152 15.56 -5.61 -2.38
N ILE A 153 14.92 -6.12 -1.33
CA ILE A 153 15.43 -6.01 0.05
C ILE A 153 16.81 -6.67 0.15
N ARG A 154 16.96 -7.90 -0.37
CA ARG A 154 18.25 -8.62 -0.39
C ARG A 154 19.31 -7.84 -1.15
N PHE A 155 18.98 -7.33 -2.32
CA PHE A 155 19.88 -6.52 -3.12
C PHE A 155 20.32 -5.23 -2.41
N ASN A 156 19.39 -4.53 -1.78
CA ASN A 156 19.69 -3.32 -1.02
C ASN A 156 20.61 -3.60 0.18
N MET A 157 20.39 -4.72 0.87
CA MET A 157 21.25 -5.15 1.98
C MET A 157 22.66 -5.47 1.46
N ALA A 158 22.77 -6.22 0.37
CA ALA A 158 24.06 -6.49 -0.26
C ALA A 158 24.80 -5.20 -0.68
N CYS A 159 24.10 -4.24 -1.26
CA CYS A 159 24.68 -2.92 -1.59
C CYS A 159 25.20 -2.20 -0.33
N LYS A 160 24.44 -2.20 0.77
CA LYS A 160 24.85 -1.58 2.04
C LYS A 160 26.11 -2.23 2.60
N LEU A 161 26.19 -3.57 2.61
CA LEU A 161 27.35 -4.31 3.08
C LEU A 161 28.61 -4.02 2.23
N LEU A 162 28.46 -3.92 0.91
CA LEU A 162 29.57 -3.58 0.01
C LEU A 162 30.03 -2.12 0.18
N LEU A 163 29.09 -1.19 0.38
CA LEU A 163 29.41 0.24 0.60
C LEU A 163 30.12 0.48 1.93
N ASP A 164 29.84 -0.35 2.96
CA ASP A 164 30.56 -0.31 4.23
C ASP A 164 32.05 -0.70 4.10
N GLY A 165 32.44 -1.36 3.01
CA GLY A 165 33.81 -1.66 2.67
C GLY A 165 34.47 -2.76 3.53
N ARG A 166 33.70 -3.42 4.40
CA ARG A 166 34.20 -4.49 5.29
C ARG A 166 34.16 -5.87 4.65
N TYR A 167 33.31 -6.04 3.62
CA TYR A 167 33.04 -7.32 3.00
C TYR A 167 33.38 -7.29 1.51
N SER A 168 33.98 -8.38 1.03
CA SER A 168 34.14 -8.64 -0.40
C SER A 168 32.83 -9.14 -1.04
N ILE A 169 32.76 -9.09 -2.38
CA ILE A 169 31.60 -9.63 -3.11
C ILE A 169 31.37 -11.10 -2.78
N SER A 170 32.42 -11.91 -2.64
CA SER A 170 32.32 -13.33 -2.31
C SER A 170 31.76 -13.56 -0.91
N GLU A 171 32.15 -12.75 0.06
CA GLU A 171 31.62 -12.85 1.42
C GLU A 171 30.14 -12.43 1.47
N VAL A 172 29.76 -11.34 0.81
CA VAL A 172 28.37 -10.90 0.74
C VAL A 172 27.49 -11.93 0.02
N SER A 173 28.04 -12.60 -0.99
CA SER A 173 27.33 -13.67 -1.74
C SER A 173 27.10 -14.95 -0.92
N ALA A 174 27.87 -15.16 0.13
CA ALA A 174 27.77 -16.34 1.01
C ALA A 174 26.97 -16.08 2.29
N MET A 175 26.50 -14.85 2.51
CA MET A 175 25.63 -14.41 3.62
C MET A 175 24.15 -14.52 3.27
#